data_ccb0de8f9f67e96a5e28d35994ad14e8
#
_entry.id   ccb0de8f9f67e96a5e28d35994ad14e8
#
_cell.length_a   1.000
_cell.length_b   1.000
_cell.length_c   1.000
_cell.angle_alpha   90.00
_cell.angle_beta   90.00
_cell.angle_gamma   90.00
#
_symmetry.space_group_name_H-M   'P 1'
#
loop_
_entity.id
_entity.type
_entity.pdbx_description
1 polymer ?
#
loop_
_entity_poly.entity_id
_entity_poly.type
_entity_poly.pdbx_seq_one_letter_code
_entity_poly.pdbx_strand_id
1 'polypeptide(L)'
;ISWRKERSHQELNSFAFEGYQRDSYLIPVQTARFGSGEAKSTVMESVRGDDIYIMVDVCNYSLTYSMGEYTNIMSPDDHFQDLKRVIGAIGGKARRVNVIMPYLYESRQSIRSGRESLDCATALQELVDMGVENIITFDAHDTRIQNATPLHGFESVQPAYQFIKALLKNEQGLHIDNDHFMIIS
;
A
#
# COMPACT_ATOMS: atom_id res chain seq x y z
N ILE A 1 -7.96 13.78 9.54
CA ILE A 1 -8.80 14.98 9.29
C ILE A 1 -9.20 15.63 10.61
N SER A 2 -9.77 14.89 11.60
CA SER A 2 -10.08 15.43 12.94
C SER A 2 -8.84 16.03 13.65
N TRP A 3 -7.74 15.32 13.62
CA TRP A 3 -6.46 15.75 14.18
C TRP A 3 -5.90 17.05 13.57
N ARG A 4 -6.12 17.29 12.27
CA ARG A 4 -5.75 18.54 11.62
C ARG A 4 -6.64 19.70 12.02
N LYS A 5 -7.95 19.45 12.18
CA LYS A 5 -8.89 20.47 12.64
C LYS A 5 -8.58 20.92 14.06
N GLU A 6 -8.14 20.01 14.95
CA GLU A 6 -7.72 20.36 16.31
C GLU A 6 -6.42 21.19 16.32
N ARG A 7 -5.43 20.85 15.49
CA ARG A 7 -4.18 21.60 15.40
C ARG A 7 -4.32 22.94 14.68
N SER A 8 -5.23 23.08 13.72
CA SER A 8 -5.45 24.34 12.99
C SER A 8 -5.88 25.49 13.88
N HIS A 9 -6.50 25.21 15.03
CA HIS A 9 -6.84 26.23 16.01
C HIS A 9 -5.63 26.74 16.82
N GLN A 10 -4.50 26.02 16.78
CA GLN A 10 -3.31 26.33 17.56
C GLN A 10 -2.18 27.00 16.75
N GLU A 11 -2.16 26.86 15.42
CA GLU A 11 -1.08 27.38 14.56
C GLU A 11 -1.64 28.22 13.41
N LEU A 12 -1.66 29.54 13.60
CA LEU A 12 -2.16 30.53 12.62
C LEU A 12 -1.43 30.49 11.25
N ASN A 13 -0.22 29.91 11.15
CA ASN A 13 0.57 29.84 9.92
C ASN A 13 0.25 28.64 9.03
N SER A 14 -0.52 27.67 9.51
CA SER A 14 -0.86 26.45 8.76
C SER A 14 -1.87 26.70 7.65
N PHE A 15 -2.61 27.82 7.67
CA PHE A 15 -3.53 28.23 6.61
C PHE A 15 -2.83 28.66 5.32
N ALA A 16 -1.51 28.87 5.34
CA ALA A 16 -0.73 29.29 4.18
C ALA A 16 -0.45 28.15 3.18
N PHE A 17 -0.67 26.90 3.56
CA PHE A 17 -0.45 25.76 2.68
C PHE A 17 -1.71 25.42 1.90
N GLU A 18 -1.60 25.52 0.58
CA GLU A 18 -2.64 25.00 -0.33
C GLU A 18 -2.90 23.52 -0.01
N GLY A 19 -4.16 23.16 0.13
CA GLY A 19 -4.56 21.81 0.49
C GLY A 19 -4.69 21.54 2.00
N TYR A 20 -4.22 22.41 2.88
CA TYR A 20 -4.46 22.24 4.33
C TYR A 20 -5.95 22.29 4.69
N GLN A 21 -6.73 22.99 3.90
CA GLN A 21 -8.19 23.13 4.06
C GLN A 21 -9.00 22.02 3.38
N ARG A 22 -8.35 21.10 2.64
CA ARG A 22 -9.05 19.98 2.00
C ARG A 22 -9.62 19.03 3.05
N ASP A 23 -10.89 18.66 2.88
CA ASP A 23 -11.54 17.66 3.74
C ASP A 23 -11.11 16.23 3.41
N SER A 24 -10.64 15.97 2.20
CA SER A 24 -10.14 14.68 1.74
C SER A 24 -8.90 14.85 0.86
N TYR A 25 -7.96 13.91 1.01
CA TYR A 25 -6.78 13.78 0.14
C TYR A 25 -6.89 12.57 -0.78
N LEU A 26 -8.03 11.89 -0.77
CA LEU A 26 -8.29 10.77 -1.67
C LEU A 26 -8.52 11.31 -3.08
N ILE A 27 -7.75 10.80 -4.02
CA ILE A 27 -7.91 11.05 -5.44
C ILE A 27 -8.72 9.90 -6.03
N PRO A 28 -9.86 10.17 -6.67
CA PRO A 28 -10.65 9.13 -7.29
C PRO A 28 -9.87 8.47 -8.44
N VAL A 29 -9.83 7.13 -8.41
CA VAL A 29 -9.23 6.30 -9.45
C VAL A 29 -10.27 5.29 -9.89
N GLN A 30 -10.39 5.10 -11.18
CA GLN A 30 -11.26 4.10 -11.78
C GLN A 30 -10.41 3.11 -12.58
N THR A 31 -10.55 1.82 -12.30
CA THR A 31 -10.00 0.76 -13.13
C THR A 31 -11.15 0.00 -13.80
N ALA A 32 -11.35 0.27 -15.08
CA ALA A 32 -12.38 -0.39 -15.88
C ALA A 32 -11.85 -1.72 -16.42
N ARG A 33 -12.64 -2.79 -16.30
CA ARG A 33 -12.39 -4.09 -16.94
C ARG A 33 -13.22 -4.20 -18.20
N PHE A 34 -12.60 -4.73 -19.24
CA PHE A 34 -13.25 -5.06 -20.51
C PHE A 34 -13.71 -6.52 -20.53
N GLY A 35 -14.61 -6.87 -21.42
CA GLY A 35 -15.11 -8.25 -21.56
C GLY A 35 -14.03 -9.28 -21.89
N SER A 36 -12.88 -8.83 -22.44
CA SER A 36 -11.68 -9.65 -22.65
C SER A 36 -10.88 -9.97 -21.39
N GLY A 37 -11.18 -9.30 -20.25
CA GLY A 37 -10.39 -9.33 -19.03
C GLY A 37 -9.29 -8.27 -18.94
N GLU A 38 -9.00 -7.56 -20.02
CA GLU A 38 -8.09 -6.42 -20.02
C GLU A 38 -8.65 -5.28 -19.16
N ALA A 39 -7.77 -4.42 -18.65
CA ALA A 39 -8.20 -3.29 -17.83
C ALA A 39 -7.46 -2.00 -18.18
N LYS A 40 -8.09 -0.89 -17.83
CA LYS A 40 -7.53 0.46 -17.96
C LYS A 40 -7.80 1.25 -16.70
N SER A 41 -6.76 1.85 -16.12
CA SER A 41 -6.90 2.77 -14.99
C SER A 41 -6.92 4.22 -15.46
N THR A 42 -7.73 5.03 -14.77
CA THR A 42 -7.86 6.46 -15.01
C THR A 42 -7.79 7.19 -13.66
N VAL A 43 -6.89 8.12 -13.53
CA VAL A 43 -6.82 9.06 -12.40
C VAL A 43 -7.70 10.26 -12.71
N MET A 44 -8.67 10.54 -11.88
CA MET A 44 -9.75 11.50 -12.18
C MET A 44 -9.40 12.95 -11.87
N GLU A 45 -8.29 13.21 -11.19
CA GLU A 45 -7.81 14.54 -10.84
C GLU A 45 -6.37 14.74 -11.28
N SER A 46 -5.93 15.99 -11.37
CA SER A 46 -4.54 16.32 -11.65
C SER A 46 -3.66 15.96 -10.45
N VAL A 47 -2.58 15.27 -10.71
CA VAL A 47 -1.55 14.87 -9.73
C VAL A 47 -0.22 15.61 -9.94
N ARG A 48 -0.25 16.65 -10.77
CA ARG A 48 0.97 17.36 -11.16
C ARG A 48 1.63 18.03 -9.97
N GLY A 49 2.85 17.62 -9.69
CA GLY A 49 3.68 18.18 -8.61
C GLY A 49 3.34 17.65 -7.22
N ASP A 50 2.39 16.74 -7.09
CA ASP A 50 1.98 16.16 -5.82
C ASP A 50 2.87 14.98 -5.41
N ASP A 51 2.98 14.76 -4.11
CA ASP A 51 3.50 13.53 -3.53
C ASP A 51 2.34 12.53 -3.40
N ILE A 52 2.36 11.51 -4.24
CA ILE A 52 1.28 10.52 -4.33
C ILE A 52 1.60 9.29 -3.48
N TYR A 53 0.61 8.85 -2.72
CA TYR A 53 0.63 7.59 -1.99
C TYR A 53 -0.47 6.68 -2.54
N ILE A 54 -0.09 5.56 -3.13
CA ILE A 54 -1.01 4.55 -3.64
C ILE A 54 -1.08 3.43 -2.62
N MET A 55 -2.24 3.26 -2.00
CA MET A 55 -2.47 2.13 -1.09
C MET A 55 -3.18 1.02 -1.84
N VAL A 56 -2.66 -0.20 -1.78
CA VAL A 56 -3.24 -1.39 -2.39
C VAL A 56 -3.20 -2.56 -1.43
N ASP A 57 -4.34 -3.23 -1.26
CA ASP A 57 -4.44 -4.53 -0.61
C ASP A 57 -4.49 -5.62 -1.68
N VAL A 58 -3.36 -6.27 -1.91
CA VAL A 58 -3.22 -7.33 -2.92
C VAL A 58 -3.94 -8.63 -2.52
N CYS A 59 -4.34 -8.77 -1.27
CA CYS A 59 -5.09 -9.92 -0.76
C CYS A 59 -6.59 -9.65 -0.60
N ASN A 60 -7.12 -8.60 -1.22
CA ASN A 60 -8.54 -8.29 -1.14
C ASN A 60 -9.37 -9.18 -2.10
N TYR A 61 -9.76 -10.33 -1.62
CA TYR A 61 -10.60 -11.28 -2.37
C TYR A 61 -12.09 -10.92 -2.41
N SER A 62 -12.50 -9.78 -1.82
CA SER A 62 -13.89 -9.31 -1.91
C SER A 62 -14.21 -8.62 -3.23
N LEU A 63 -13.20 -8.22 -3.99
CA LEU A 63 -13.36 -7.58 -5.29
C LEU A 63 -13.48 -8.62 -6.40
N THR A 64 -14.40 -8.34 -7.32
CA THR A 64 -14.66 -9.23 -8.46
C THR A 64 -14.72 -8.42 -9.75
N TYR A 65 -14.53 -9.09 -10.87
CA TYR A 65 -14.77 -8.52 -12.20
C TYR A 65 -15.43 -9.56 -13.11
N SER A 66 -16.16 -9.09 -14.11
CA SER A 66 -16.81 -9.95 -15.09
C SER A 66 -15.98 -10.05 -16.36
N MET A 67 -15.88 -11.28 -16.89
CA MET A 67 -15.26 -11.58 -18.17
C MET A 67 -16.24 -12.42 -18.97
N GLY A 68 -16.94 -11.80 -19.91
CA GLY A 68 -18.10 -12.41 -20.55
C GLY A 68 -19.20 -12.72 -19.53
N GLU A 69 -19.61 -13.97 -19.44
CA GLU A 69 -20.66 -14.45 -18.51
C GLU A 69 -20.09 -14.88 -17.14
N TYR A 70 -18.76 -14.89 -16.99
CA TYR A 70 -18.10 -15.35 -15.77
C TYR A 70 -17.74 -14.21 -14.85
N THR A 71 -17.97 -14.41 -13.55
CA THR A 71 -17.49 -13.52 -12.49
C THR A 71 -16.25 -14.11 -11.87
N ASN A 72 -15.16 -13.38 -11.89
CA ASN A 72 -13.87 -13.79 -11.34
C ASN A 72 -13.56 -12.99 -10.09
N ILE A 73 -13.00 -13.64 -9.08
CA ILE A 73 -12.43 -12.98 -7.91
C ILE A 73 -11.06 -12.42 -8.31
N MET A 74 -10.76 -11.20 -7.91
CA MET A 74 -9.44 -10.62 -8.16
C MET A 74 -8.37 -11.37 -7.39
N SER A 75 -7.36 -11.84 -8.12
CA SER A 75 -6.15 -12.44 -7.56
C SER A 75 -5.16 -11.37 -7.08
N PRO A 76 -4.13 -11.75 -6.29
CA PRO A 76 -3.01 -10.86 -6.00
C PRO A 76 -2.35 -10.27 -7.25
N ASP A 77 -2.25 -11.06 -8.33
CA ASP A 77 -1.71 -10.61 -9.62
C ASP A 77 -2.59 -9.55 -10.27
N ASP A 78 -3.92 -9.71 -10.20
CA ASP A 78 -4.86 -8.71 -10.70
C ASP A 78 -4.69 -7.38 -9.97
N HIS A 79 -4.59 -7.41 -8.64
CA HIS A 79 -4.37 -6.22 -7.82
C HIS A 79 -3.02 -5.56 -8.12
N PHE A 80 -1.96 -6.35 -8.22
CA PHE A 80 -0.63 -5.86 -8.54
C PHE A 80 -0.58 -5.25 -9.96
N GLN A 81 -1.24 -5.90 -10.93
CA GLN A 81 -1.33 -5.34 -12.28
C GLN A 81 -2.17 -4.06 -12.33
N ASP A 82 -3.22 -3.93 -11.51
CA ASP A 82 -4.00 -2.70 -11.41
C ASP A 82 -3.19 -1.58 -10.74
N LEU A 83 -2.36 -1.88 -9.74
CA LEU A 83 -1.39 -0.93 -9.19
C LEU A 83 -0.48 -0.37 -10.29
N LYS A 84 0.11 -1.23 -11.13
CA LYS A 84 0.96 -0.81 -12.25
C LYS A 84 0.20 0.08 -13.24
N ARG A 85 -1.07 -0.23 -13.52
CA ARG A 85 -1.93 0.60 -14.38
C ARG A 85 -2.17 2.00 -13.79
N VAL A 86 -2.38 2.08 -12.48
CA VAL A 86 -2.53 3.37 -11.78
C VAL A 86 -1.25 4.19 -11.86
N ILE A 87 -0.08 3.57 -11.61
CA ILE A 87 1.22 4.25 -11.75
C ILE A 87 1.40 4.74 -13.19
N GLY A 88 1.08 3.91 -14.18
CA GLY A 88 1.10 4.29 -15.59
C GLY A 88 0.15 5.45 -15.92
N ALA A 89 -1.03 5.51 -15.30
CA ALA A 89 -1.98 6.61 -15.48
C ALA A 89 -1.49 7.94 -14.87
N ILE A 90 -0.70 7.91 -13.81
CA ILE A 90 -0.02 9.08 -13.25
C ILE A 90 1.00 9.64 -14.26
N GLY A 91 1.62 8.76 -15.05
CA GLY A 91 2.42 9.13 -16.22
C GLY A 91 3.60 10.04 -15.92
N GLY A 92 4.27 9.89 -14.79
CA GLY A 92 5.43 10.68 -14.41
C GLY A 92 5.14 12.16 -14.11
N LYS A 93 3.88 12.54 -13.91
CA LYS A 93 3.48 13.94 -13.64
C LYS A 93 3.50 14.29 -12.16
N ALA A 94 3.41 13.30 -11.28
CA ALA A 94 3.57 13.48 -9.84
C ALA A 94 5.03 13.87 -9.53
N ARG A 95 5.23 14.55 -8.42
CA ARG A 95 6.55 14.84 -7.89
C ARG A 95 7.23 13.57 -7.39
N ARG A 96 6.49 12.76 -6.64
CA ARG A 96 6.89 11.45 -6.13
C ARG A 96 5.73 10.48 -6.16
N VAL A 97 6.03 9.22 -6.38
CA VAL A 97 5.07 8.13 -6.26
C VAL A 97 5.57 7.17 -5.17
N ASN A 98 4.72 6.96 -4.17
CA ASN A 98 4.98 6.06 -3.06
C ASN A 98 3.90 4.99 -3.05
N VAL A 99 4.26 3.74 -2.77
CA VAL A 99 3.33 2.61 -2.70
C VAL A 99 3.25 2.12 -1.26
N ILE A 100 2.02 1.96 -0.76
CA ILE A 100 1.74 1.34 0.53
C ILE A 100 1.03 0.01 0.23
N MET A 101 1.70 -1.07 0.53
CA MET A 101 1.22 -2.45 0.38
C MET A 101 1.21 -3.10 1.77
N PRO A 102 0.11 -3.05 2.53
CA PRO A 102 0.07 -3.60 3.88
C PRO A 102 0.50 -5.06 3.93
N TYR A 103 0.06 -5.86 2.96
CA TYR A 103 0.63 -7.17 2.67
C TYR A 103 1.50 -7.08 1.42
N LEU A 104 2.80 -7.35 1.56
CA LEU A 104 3.73 -7.25 0.44
C LEU A 104 3.46 -8.35 -0.59
N TYR A 105 3.24 -7.94 -1.84
CA TYR A 105 3.02 -8.85 -2.96
C TYR A 105 4.18 -9.84 -3.09
N GLU A 106 3.86 -11.13 -3.20
CA GLU A 106 4.80 -12.25 -3.29
C GLU A 106 5.84 -12.29 -2.14
N SER A 107 5.49 -11.80 -0.95
CA SER A 107 6.38 -11.67 0.21
C SER A 107 7.09 -12.98 0.59
N ARG A 108 6.45 -14.14 0.33
CA ARG A 108 7.03 -15.45 0.62
C ARG A 108 7.99 -15.94 -0.46
N GLN A 109 8.03 -15.29 -1.62
CA GLN A 109 8.92 -15.59 -2.74
C GLN A 109 10.13 -14.63 -2.74
N SER A 110 10.72 -14.45 -1.55
CA SER A 110 11.84 -13.52 -1.31
C SER A 110 13.22 -14.17 -1.43
N ILE A 111 13.28 -15.50 -1.45
CA ILE A 111 14.51 -16.28 -1.50
C ILE A 111 14.42 -17.29 -2.64
N ARG A 112 15.50 -17.42 -3.40
CA ARG A 112 15.64 -18.42 -4.46
C ARG A 112 16.57 -19.54 -4.00
N SER A 113 16.12 -20.78 -4.15
CA SER A 113 16.94 -21.98 -4.02
C SER A 113 16.78 -22.83 -5.29
N GLY A 114 17.79 -22.86 -6.13
CA GLY A 114 17.74 -23.61 -7.40
C GLY A 114 17.08 -22.84 -8.55
N ARG A 115 16.24 -23.51 -9.34
CA ARG A 115 15.62 -22.99 -10.58
C ARG A 115 14.19 -22.49 -10.32
N GLU A 116 14.07 -21.54 -9.40
CA GLU A 116 12.80 -20.95 -8.97
C GLU A 116 12.73 -19.49 -9.43
N SER A 117 11.52 -18.98 -9.59
CA SER A 117 11.31 -17.54 -9.74
C SER A 117 11.62 -16.81 -8.44
N LEU A 118 11.88 -15.51 -8.53
CA LEU A 118 12.12 -14.62 -7.38
C LEU A 118 11.14 -13.45 -7.46
N ASP A 119 9.84 -13.79 -7.34
CA ASP A 119 8.76 -12.91 -7.76
C ASP A 119 8.68 -11.63 -6.91
N CYS A 120 8.91 -11.74 -5.60
CA CYS A 120 8.91 -10.55 -4.74
C CYS A 120 9.96 -9.51 -5.17
N ALA A 121 11.20 -9.94 -5.39
CA ALA A 121 12.27 -9.03 -5.79
C ALA A 121 12.01 -8.44 -7.19
N THR A 122 11.53 -9.27 -8.13
CA THR A 122 11.18 -8.82 -9.47
C THR A 122 10.07 -7.79 -9.44
N ALA A 123 9.02 -8.02 -8.65
CA ALA A 123 7.92 -7.09 -8.50
C ALA A 123 8.36 -5.74 -7.92
N LEU A 124 9.24 -5.75 -6.91
CA LEU A 124 9.79 -4.51 -6.35
C LEU A 124 10.62 -3.74 -7.38
N GLN A 125 11.45 -4.44 -8.18
CA GLN A 125 12.22 -3.83 -9.25
C GLN A 125 11.33 -3.23 -10.33
N GLU A 126 10.26 -3.93 -10.74
CA GLU A 126 9.28 -3.39 -11.69
C GLU A 126 8.66 -2.08 -11.20
N LEU A 127 8.28 -1.99 -9.92
CA LEU A 127 7.72 -0.76 -9.35
C LEU A 127 8.75 0.38 -9.38
N VAL A 128 10.00 0.10 -9.05
CA VAL A 128 11.09 1.07 -9.10
C VAL A 128 11.34 1.55 -10.53
N ASP A 129 11.37 0.64 -11.50
CA ASP A 129 11.55 0.97 -12.93
C ASP A 129 10.37 1.81 -13.47
N MET A 130 9.20 1.69 -12.86
CA MET A 130 8.04 2.53 -13.16
C MET A 130 8.06 3.90 -12.45
N GLY A 131 9.10 4.21 -11.66
CA GLY A 131 9.31 5.49 -10.99
C GLY A 131 8.74 5.56 -9.57
N VAL A 132 8.52 4.43 -8.90
CA VAL A 132 8.17 4.40 -7.47
C VAL A 132 9.43 4.68 -6.66
N GLU A 133 9.38 5.72 -5.80
CA GLU A 133 10.52 6.09 -4.95
C GLU A 133 10.55 5.34 -3.62
N ASN A 134 9.38 5.11 -3.03
CA ASN A 134 9.28 4.46 -1.73
C ASN A 134 8.21 3.37 -1.74
N ILE A 135 8.53 2.24 -1.13
CA ILE A 135 7.61 1.12 -0.91
C ILE A 135 7.50 0.90 0.60
N ILE A 136 6.27 0.94 1.11
CA ILE A 136 5.95 0.78 2.52
C ILE A 136 5.09 -0.46 2.68
N THR A 137 5.49 -1.36 3.57
CA THR A 137 4.74 -2.58 3.90
C THR A 137 4.67 -2.79 5.40
N PHE A 138 3.84 -3.71 5.86
CA PHE A 138 3.81 -4.14 7.25
C PHE A 138 4.37 -5.54 7.36
N ASP A 139 5.32 -5.71 8.28
CA ASP A 139 5.86 -7.00 8.69
C ASP A 139 6.24 -7.92 7.51
N ALA A 140 7.16 -7.44 6.67
CA ALA A 140 7.64 -8.23 5.54
C ALA A 140 8.16 -9.59 6.01
N HIS A 141 7.75 -10.66 5.35
CA HIS A 141 8.11 -12.04 5.70
C HIS A 141 9.63 -12.25 5.83
N ASP A 142 10.39 -11.60 4.96
CA ASP A 142 11.85 -11.49 5.06
C ASP A 142 12.27 -10.05 4.83
N THR A 143 12.80 -9.39 5.87
CA THR A 143 13.22 -7.98 5.79
C THR A 143 14.41 -7.75 4.83
N ARG A 144 15.16 -8.81 4.49
CA ARG A 144 16.28 -8.74 3.52
C ARG A 144 15.81 -8.44 2.10
N ILE A 145 14.50 -8.54 1.82
CA ILE A 145 13.95 -8.18 0.51
C ILE A 145 14.23 -6.72 0.14
N GLN A 146 14.46 -5.83 1.11
CA GLN A 146 14.91 -4.46 0.87
C GLN A 146 16.18 -4.39 0.01
N ASN A 147 17.00 -5.43 0.01
CA ASN A 147 18.22 -5.50 -0.82
C ASN A 147 17.93 -5.62 -2.32
N ALA A 148 16.69 -5.91 -2.71
CA ALA A 148 16.28 -5.91 -4.12
C ALA A 148 16.25 -4.50 -4.72
N THR A 149 16.09 -3.46 -3.89
CA THR A 149 15.97 -2.07 -4.30
C THR A 149 16.92 -1.15 -3.52
N PRO A 150 18.24 -1.33 -3.60
CA PRO A 150 19.20 -0.73 -2.66
C PRO A 150 19.30 0.80 -2.73
N LEU A 151 18.82 1.41 -3.82
CA LEU A 151 18.86 2.86 -4.02
C LEU A 151 17.50 3.53 -3.82
N HIS A 152 16.46 2.78 -3.43
CA HIS A 152 15.09 3.27 -3.24
C HIS A 152 14.62 3.00 -1.82
N GLY A 153 13.67 3.81 -1.36
CA GLY A 153 13.10 3.64 -0.02
C GLY A 153 12.28 2.36 0.09
N PHE A 154 12.63 1.53 1.05
CA PHE A 154 11.83 0.38 1.45
C PHE A 154 11.64 0.40 2.97
N GLU A 155 10.40 0.43 3.41
CA GLU A 155 10.06 0.49 4.83
C GLU A 155 9.17 -0.69 5.21
N SER A 156 9.63 -1.51 6.13
CA SER A 156 8.83 -2.57 6.74
C SER A 156 8.44 -2.16 8.15
N VAL A 157 7.20 -1.68 8.31
CA VAL A 157 6.67 -1.22 9.59
C VAL A 157 6.29 -2.41 10.44
N GLN A 158 6.78 -2.45 11.68
CA GLN A 158 6.43 -3.49 12.65
C GLN A 158 5.13 -3.12 13.38
N PRO A 159 4.03 -3.86 13.22
CA PRO A 159 2.73 -3.52 13.77
C PRO A 159 2.55 -3.94 15.23
N ALA A 160 3.50 -4.65 15.84
CA ALA A 160 3.39 -5.25 17.17
C ALA A 160 2.91 -4.25 18.24
N TYR A 161 3.49 -3.06 18.26
CA TYR A 161 3.08 -2.01 19.22
C TYR A 161 1.61 -1.63 19.05
N GLN A 162 1.14 -1.49 17.82
CA GLN A 162 -0.25 -1.11 17.54
C GLN A 162 -1.23 -2.20 17.94
N PHE A 163 -0.88 -3.47 17.72
CA PHE A 163 -1.69 -4.60 18.15
C PHE A 163 -1.78 -4.69 19.67
N ILE A 164 -0.66 -4.58 20.37
CA ILE A 164 -0.63 -4.60 21.85
C ILE A 164 -1.46 -3.42 22.40
N LYS A 165 -1.28 -2.22 21.85
CA LYS A 165 -2.05 -1.04 22.25
C LYS A 165 -3.55 -1.22 22.02
N ALA A 166 -3.95 -1.78 20.89
CA ALA A 166 -5.35 -2.05 20.58
C ALA A 166 -5.94 -3.12 21.51
N LEU A 167 -5.17 -4.16 21.80
CA LEU A 167 -5.54 -5.23 22.71
C LEU A 167 -5.80 -4.69 24.12
N LEU A 168 -4.87 -3.93 24.67
CA LEU A 168 -5.00 -3.28 25.99
C LEU A 168 -6.19 -2.30 26.06
N LYS A 169 -6.53 -1.66 24.95
CA LYS A 169 -7.66 -0.73 24.92
C LYS A 169 -9.01 -1.44 24.90
N ASN A 170 -9.09 -2.58 24.21
CA ASN A 170 -10.35 -3.26 23.94
C ASN A 170 -10.68 -4.33 24.98
N GLU A 171 -9.66 -4.93 25.61
CA GLU A 171 -9.82 -5.97 26.61
C GLU A 171 -9.58 -5.43 28.02
N GLN A 172 -10.68 -5.13 28.71
CA GLN A 172 -10.62 -4.69 30.12
C GLN A 172 -10.29 -5.87 31.02
N GLY A 173 -9.18 -5.76 31.74
CA GLY A 173 -8.71 -6.81 32.65
C GLY A 173 -7.58 -7.68 32.10
N LEU A 174 -7.07 -7.35 30.91
CA LEU A 174 -5.85 -7.99 30.41
C LEU A 174 -4.63 -7.48 31.20
N HIS A 175 -3.93 -8.41 31.82
CA HIS A 175 -2.67 -8.13 32.50
C HIS A 175 -1.52 -8.67 31.64
N ILE A 176 -0.62 -7.78 31.18
CA ILE A 176 0.58 -8.17 30.45
C ILE A 176 1.70 -8.34 31.46
N ASP A 177 1.80 -9.50 32.04
CA ASP A 177 2.87 -9.93 32.93
C ASP A 177 3.24 -11.40 32.64
N ASN A 178 4.31 -11.87 33.25
CA ASN A 178 4.86 -13.21 33.01
C ASN A 178 3.91 -14.36 33.42
N ASP A 179 2.95 -14.09 34.29
CA ASP A 179 2.08 -15.11 34.86
C ASP A 179 0.72 -15.22 34.15
N HIS A 180 0.29 -14.13 33.48
CA HIS A 180 -1.06 -14.00 32.92
C HIS A 180 -1.08 -13.81 31.40
N PHE A 181 0.06 -13.62 30.74
CA PHE A 181 0.10 -13.36 29.32
C PHE A 181 1.16 -14.17 28.58
N MET A 182 0.74 -14.90 27.56
CA MET A 182 1.62 -15.66 26.68
C MET A 182 1.31 -15.38 25.22
N ILE A 183 2.34 -15.11 24.42
CA ILE A 183 2.23 -15.05 22.96
C ILE A 183 2.76 -16.35 22.40
N ILE A 184 1.95 -17.02 21.60
CA ILE A 184 2.33 -18.24 20.88
C ILE A 184 2.42 -17.88 19.40
N SER A 185 3.57 -18.15 18.79
CA SER A 185 3.84 -17.90 17.36
C SER A 185 4.20 -19.19 16.63
#